data_88d373bdd0eec291a5112374dc280e7a
#
_entry.id   88d373bdd0eec291a5112374dc280e7a
#
_cell.length_a   1.000
_cell.length_b   1.000
_cell.length_c   1.000
_cell.angle_alpha   90.00
_cell.angle_beta   90.00
_cell.angle_gamma   90.00
#
_symmetry.space_group_name_H-M   'P 1'
#
loop_
_entity.id
_entity.type
_entity.pdbx_description
1 polymer ?
#
loop_
_entity_poly.entity_id
_entity_poly.type
_entity_poly.pdbx_seq_one_letter_code
_entity_poly.pdbx_strand_id
1 'polypeptide(L)'
;MSKAAELAKMGEVLTNGQIGGRRNIIINGAMQVAQRGTSFTPTTSQLYTLDRFQIFPQGSTAGRATITQDSSAPNGFANSLKIDVTTADTSIAANETYILGYQIEGQDVQMFKKGTSEAEQYTVSFYVKGNASATYVLELFDMDNTRQISKTFNVTTDWARVILTYPADTTGSFDDDNASSLALFFFLHAGSTYTSGTINSSAWAATNNANRVGSGTTSIFDSTDRTFFITGLQMEVGSTATPFEHRSFGEELQLCQRYYYERCGSGTALGVDPYHWVMNGIAYNTTLGIGGLAFPVNMRATPTLGYSAVGHFQKNSAGRGDAVTAINLYDGT
;
A
#
# COMPACT_ATOMS: atom_id res chain seq x y z
N MET A 1 -19.76 9.70 -26.69
CA MET A 1 -18.55 10.52 -27.06
C MET A 1 -18.41 10.46 -28.57
N SER A 2 -17.93 11.52 -29.23
CA SER A 2 -17.71 11.49 -30.68
C SER A 2 -16.46 10.65 -31.00
N LYS A 3 -16.42 10.01 -32.19
CA LYS A 3 -15.24 9.27 -32.67
C LYS A 3 -13.96 10.12 -32.65
N ALA A 4 -14.08 11.44 -32.82
CA ALA A 4 -12.95 12.37 -32.75
C ALA A 4 -12.38 12.48 -31.32
N ALA A 5 -13.23 12.45 -30.29
CA ALA A 5 -12.80 12.46 -28.90
C ALA A 5 -12.14 11.11 -28.48
N GLU A 6 -12.58 10.00 -29.07
CA GLU A 6 -11.95 8.70 -28.87
C GLU A 6 -10.58 8.62 -29.57
N LEU A 7 -10.47 9.19 -30.77
CA LEU A 7 -9.21 9.26 -31.52
C LEU A 7 -8.19 10.17 -30.82
N ALA A 8 -8.64 11.29 -30.25
CA ALA A 8 -7.79 12.19 -29.46
C ALA A 8 -7.25 11.50 -28.20
N LYS A 9 -8.09 10.73 -27.50
CA LYS A 9 -7.65 9.89 -26.35
C LYS A 9 -6.66 8.80 -26.76
N MET A 10 -6.88 8.15 -27.89
CA MET A 10 -5.90 7.19 -28.43
C MET A 10 -4.58 7.89 -28.78
N GLY A 11 -4.63 9.07 -29.39
CA GLY A 11 -3.43 9.87 -29.70
C GLY A 11 -2.65 10.26 -28.44
N GLU A 12 -3.34 10.62 -27.37
CA GLU A 12 -2.73 10.97 -26.09
C GLU A 12 -2.05 9.75 -25.43
N VAL A 13 -2.68 8.58 -25.45
CA VAL A 13 -2.09 7.31 -24.99
C VAL A 13 -0.87 6.93 -25.84
N LEU A 14 -0.92 7.17 -27.15
CA LEU A 14 0.17 6.88 -28.08
C LEU A 14 1.37 7.82 -27.89
N THR A 15 1.14 9.09 -27.59
CA THR A 15 2.19 10.11 -27.44
C THR A 15 2.87 10.06 -26.06
N ASN A 16 2.20 9.56 -25.03
CA ASN A 16 2.76 9.45 -23.69
C ASN A 16 3.66 8.20 -23.48
N GLY A 17 4.04 7.51 -24.57
CA GLY A 17 4.97 6.37 -24.50
C GLY A 17 4.44 5.13 -23.76
N GLN A 18 3.15 5.10 -23.45
CA GLN A 18 2.53 4.03 -22.65
C GLN A 18 1.97 2.86 -23.48
N ILE A 19 2.34 2.79 -24.75
CA ILE A 19 1.94 1.66 -25.61
C ILE A 19 2.84 0.47 -25.31
N GLY A 20 2.25 -0.58 -24.70
CA GLY A 20 2.92 -1.85 -24.45
C GLY A 20 3.68 -1.93 -23.13
N GLY A 21 3.64 -0.88 -22.26
CA GLY A 21 4.18 -0.88 -20.91
C GLY A 21 3.08 -0.91 -19.84
N ARG A 22 3.45 -1.23 -18.61
CA ARG A 22 2.56 -1.10 -17.46
C ARG A 22 2.31 0.38 -17.16
N ARG A 23 1.06 0.81 -17.31
CA ARG A 23 0.65 2.19 -17.02
C ARG A 23 0.48 2.40 -15.51
N ASN A 24 -0.11 1.40 -14.85
CA ASN A 24 -0.35 1.47 -13.41
C ASN A 24 0.89 1.00 -12.64
N ILE A 25 1.56 1.92 -11.96
CA ILE A 25 2.70 1.61 -11.09
C ILE A 25 2.28 1.05 -9.73
N ILE A 26 1.00 1.15 -9.37
CA ILE A 26 0.47 0.60 -8.12
C ILE A 26 0.35 -0.92 -8.24
N ILE A 27 0.92 -1.63 -7.29
CA ILE A 27 0.80 -3.07 -7.12
C ILE A 27 -0.38 -3.32 -6.17
N ASN A 28 -1.23 -4.31 -6.48
CA ASN A 28 -2.42 -4.69 -5.73
C ASN A 28 -3.49 -3.58 -5.65
N GLY A 29 -3.55 -2.71 -6.66
CA GLY A 29 -4.51 -1.61 -6.67
C GLY A 29 -5.99 -2.06 -6.67
N ALA A 30 -6.28 -3.28 -7.12
CA ALA A 30 -7.61 -3.91 -7.07
C ALA A 30 -7.88 -4.68 -5.77
N MET A 31 -7.03 -4.60 -4.77
CA MET A 31 -7.17 -5.23 -3.44
C MET A 31 -7.35 -6.76 -3.48
N GLN A 32 -6.76 -7.43 -4.47
CA GLN A 32 -6.96 -8.87 -4.70
C GLN A 32 -6.06 -9.75 -3.84
N VAL A 33 -4.83 -9.29 -3.54
CA VAL A 33 -3.82 -10.08 -2.83
C VAL A 33 -3.84 -9.72 -1.34
N ALA A 34 -3.94 -10.76 -0.50
CA ALA A 34 -4.03 -10.63 0.97
C ALA A 34 -3.25 -11.79 1.64
N GLN A 35 -1.93 -11.87 1.38
CA GLN A 35 -1.09 -12.96 1.90
C GLN A 35 -1.02 -12.99 3.43
N ARG A 36 -1.05 -11.81 4.10
CA ARG A 36 -1.01 -11.69 5.57
C ARG A 36 -2.34 -11.98 6.26
N GLY A 37 -3.41 -12.20 5.48
CA GLY A 37 -4.78 -12.36 5.98
C GLY A 37 -5.71 -11.28 5.45
N THR A 38 -6.99 -11.41 5.81
CA THR A 38 -8.09 -10.57 5.29
C THR A 38 -8.71 -9.65 6.33
N SER A 39 -8.22 -9.67 7.60
CA SER A 39 -8.75 -8.83 8.68
C SER A 39 -7.64 -8.44 9.65
N PHE A 40 -7.58 -7.14 9.98
CA PHE A 40 -6.51 -6.54 10.79
C PHE A 40 -7.08 -5.49 11.72
N THR A 41 -6.54 -5.42 12.94
CA THR A 41 -6.80 -4.31 13.89
C THR A 41 -5.46 -3.66 14.23
N PRO A 42 -5.11 -2.50 13.63
CA PRO A 42 -3.85 -1.82 13.89
C PRO A 42 -3.78 -1.30 15.32
N THR A 43 -2.95 -1.93 16.14
CA THR A 43 -2.73 -1.56 17.55
C THR A 43 -1.36 -0.94 17.80
N THR A 44 -0.54 -0.79 16.75
CA THR A 44 0.81 -0.22 16.79
C THR A 44 0.91 0.96 15.85
N SER A 45 2.05 1.63 15.85
CA SER A 45 2.31 2.82 15.02
C SER A 45 2.34 2.57 13.51
N GLN A 46 2.43 1.31 13.08
CA GLN A 46 2.44 0.91 11.67
C GLN A 46 2.06 -0.55 11.53
N LEU A 47 1.16 -0.86 10.61
CA LEU A 47 0.78 -2.23 10.27
C LEU A 47 0.53 -2.38 8.77
N TYR A 48 1.19 -3.36 8.15
CA TYR A 48 0.80 -3.84 6.83
C TYR A 48 -0.51 -4.62 6.93
N THR A 49 -1.44 -4.31 6.04
CA THR A 49 -2.75 -4.96 5.92
C THR A 49 -2.81 -5.82 4.66
N LEU A 50 -3.69 -5.51 3.69
CA LEU A 50 -3.60 -6.12 2.37
C LEU A 50 -2.24 -5.82 1.77
N ASP A 51 -1.76 -6.72 0.91
CA ASP A 51 -0.42 -6.59 0.36
C ASP A 51 -0.17 -5.20 -0.22
N ARG A 52 0.96 -4.61 0.12
CA ARG A 52 1.45 -3.25 -0.19
C ARG A 52 0.79 -2.11 0.61
N PHE A 53 -0.40 -2.30 1.17
CA PHE A 53 -1.10 -1.27 1.94
C PHE A 53 -0.75 -1.31 3.41
N GLN A 54 -0.59 -0.13 4.01
CA GLN A 54 -0.21 0.05 5.40
C GLN A 54 -1.17 1.02 6.09
N ILE A 55 -1.39 0.81 7.37
CA ILE A 55 -2.04 1.80 8.24
C ILE A 55 -0.99 2.41 9.16
N PHE A 56 -1.00 3.73 9.26
CA PHE A 56 -0.17 4.51 10.16
C PHE A 56 -1.07 5.23 11.17
N PRO A 57 -1.44 4.60 12.28
CA PRO A 57 -2.10 5.27 13.38
C PRO A 57 -1.06 6.04 14.22
N GLN A 58 -1.36 7.29 14.55
CA GLN A 58 -0.52 8.10 15.43
C GLN A 58 -1.36 8.74 16.53
N GLY A 59 -0.81 8.85 17.72
CA GLY A 59 -1.53 9.30 18.90
C GLY A 59 -2.47 8.23 19.42
N SER A 60 -3.68 8.60 19.80
CA SER A 60 -4.71 7.67 20.33
C SER A 60 -5.55 6.97 19.26
N THR A 61 -5.14 6.99 18.00
CA THR A 61 -5.90 6.41 16.87
C THR A 61 -5.70 4.90 16.68
N ALA A 62 -4.70 4.30 17.33
CA ALA A 62 -4.45 2.86 17.27
C ALA A 62 -5.60 2.06 17.88
N GLY A 63 -5.97 0.93 17.27
CA GLY A 63 -7.01 0.03 17.73
C GLY A 63 -8.46 0.52 17.56
N ARG A 64 -8.68 1.69 16.93
CA ARG A 64 -10.02 2.29 16.75
C ARG A 64 -10.77 1.81 15.51
N ALA A 65 -10.13 1.05 14.63
CA ALA A 65 -10.75 0.54 13.41
C ALA A 65 -10.28 -0.86 13.08
N THR A 66 -11.10 -1.62 12.37
CA THR A 66 -10.74 -2.89 11.74
C THR A 66 -10.60 -2.66 10.23
N ILE A 67 -9.56 -3.22 9.64
CA ILE A 67 -9.30 -3.19 8.20
C ILE A 67 -9.57 -4.58 7.65
N THR A 68 -10.38 -4.68 6.58
CA THR A 68 -10.71 -5.95 5.96
C THR A 68 -10.56 -5.90 4.45
N GLN A 69 -10.27 -7.06 3.85
CA GLN A 69 -10.58 -7.30 2.45
C GLN A 69 -12.08 -7.60 2.36
N ASP A 70 -12.82 -6.76 1.66
CA ASP A 70 -14.28 -6.81 1.59
C ASP A 70 -14.74 -7.06 0.16
N SER A 71 -15.80 -7.83 -0.01
CA SER A 71 -16.37 -8.15 -1.33
C SER A 71 -17.27 -7.04 -1.90
N SER A 72 -17.58 -5.99 -1.11
CA SER A 72 -18.27 -4.80 -1.64
C SER A 72 -17.30 -4.02 -2.53
N ALA A 73 -17.55 -4.02 -3.82
CA ALA A 73 -16.71 -3.36 -4.81
C ALA A 73 -17.56 -2.81 -5.97
N PRO A 74 -17.08 -1.81 -6.72
CA PRO A 74 -17.76 -1.35 -7.91
C PRO A 74 -17.64 -2.39 -9.04
N ASN A 75 -18.50 -2.28 -10.05
CA ASN A 75 -18.46 -3.16 -11.22
C ASN A 75 -17.04 -3.22 -11.83
N GLY A 76 -16.56 -4.43 -12.10
CA GLY A 76 -15.23 -4.69 -12.62
C GLY A 76 -14.19 -5.04 -11.55
N PHE A 77 -14.52 -4.96 -10.26
CA PHE A 77 -13.66 -5.33 -9.16
C PHE A 77 -14.30 -6.41 -8.28
N ALA A 78 -13.49 -7.32 -7.75
CA ALA A 78 -13.96 -8.37 -6.84
C ALA A 78 -13.84 -7.94 -5.37
N ASN A 79 -12.88 -7.08 -5.05
CA ASN A 79 -12.56 -6.72 -3.67
C ASN A 79 -12.31 -5.22 -3.50
N SER A 80 -12.46 -4.76 -2.27
CA SER A 80 -12.00 -3.48 -1.78
C SER A 80 -11.29 -3.63 -0.44
N LEU A 81 -10.50 -2.64 -0.05
CA LEU A 81 -10.05 -2.46 1.32
C LEU A 81 -11.14 -1.67 2.05
N LYS A 82 -11.68 -2.25 3.12
CA LYS A 82 -12.63 -1.60 4.02
C LYS A 82 -11.95 -1.21 5.32
N ILE A 83 -12.18 0.02 5.77
CA ILE A 83 -11.87 0.48 7.13
C ILE A 83 -13.20 0.65 7.84
N ASP A 84 -13.37 -0.03 8.97
CA ASP A 84 -14.59 -0.06 9.78
C ASP A 84 -14.25 0.47 11.18
N VAL A 85 -14.80 1.62 11.54
CA VAL A 85 -14.51 2.25 12.82
C VAL A 85 -15.24 1.51 13.94
N THR A 86 -14.51 1.11 14.96
CA THR A 86 -15.03 0.41 16.15
C THR A 86 -15.10 1.32 17.37
N THR A 87 -14.33 2.41 17.36
CA THR A 87 -14.28 3.35 18.48
C THR A 87 -14.12 4.77 17.97
N ALA A 88 -15.10 5.62 18.21
CA ALA A 88 -15.04 7.04 17.84
C ALA A 88 -13.97 7.78 18.66
N ASP A 89 -13.49 8.88 18.10
CA ASP A 89 -12.62 9.83 18.78
C ASP A 89 -13.34 11.17 18.94
N THR A 90 -13.67 11.49 20.17
CA THR A 90 -14.36 12.74 20.51
C THR A 90 -13.41 13.83 21.02
N SER A 91 -12.12 13.53 21.14
CA SER A 91 -11.10 14.45 21.68
C SER A 91 -9.80 14.36 20.91
N ILE A 92 -9.82 14.94 19.70
CA ILE A 92 -8.70 14.89 18.75
C ILE A 92 -7.51 15.68 19.28
N ALA A 93 -6.40 14.99 19.57
CA ALA A 93 -5.16 15.66 19.95
C ALA A 93 -4.45 16.25 18.70
N ALA A 94 -3.63 17.27 18.92
CA ALA A 94 -3.01 18.03 17.83
C ALA A 94 -2.16 17.17 16.88
N ASN A 95 -1.48 16.15 17.41
CA ASN A 95 -0.55 15.28 16.66
C ASN A 95 -1.17 13.97 16.17
N GLU A 96 -2.46 13.76 16.34
CA GLU A 96 -3.12 12.55 15.88
C GLU A 96 -3.23 12.50 14.37
N THR A 97 -3.00 11.31 13.81
CA THR A 97 -3.29 10.99 12.41
C THR A 97 -3.74 9.53 12.26
N TYR A 98 -4.55 9.28 11.24
CA TYR A 98 -4.84 7.94 10.76
C TYR A 98 -4.73 7.92 9.24
N ILE A 99 -3.70 7.25 8.76
CA ILE A 99 -3.30 7.31 7.36
C ILE A 99 -3.31 5.89 6.78
N LEU A 100 -4.02 5.73 5.66
CA LEU A 100 -3.81 4.60 4.77
C LEU A 100 -2.68 4.98 3.82
N GLY A 101 -1.56 4.25 3.87
CA GLY A 101 -0.36 4.54 3.13
C GLY A 101 0.00 3.50 2.10
N TYR A 102 0.61 3.96 1.02
CA TYR A 102 1.22 3.15 -0.03
C TYR A 102 2.58 3.76 -0.41
N GLN A 103 3.62 2.94 -0.50
CA GLN A 103 4.98 3.41 -0.79
C GLN A 103 5.51 2.75 -2.06
N ILE A 104 6.24 3.52 -2.87
CA ILE A 104 6.78 3.11 -4.17
C ILE A 104 8.30 3.25 -4.14
N GLU A 105 9.00 2.23 -4.66
CA GLU A 105 10.46 2.22 -4.78
C GLU A 105 10.93 3.30 -5.77
N GLY A 106 12.11 3.85 -5.56
CA GLY A 106 12.71 4.84 -6.42
C GLY A 106 12.86 4.38 -7.86
N GLN A 107 13.32 3.15 -8.07
CA GLN A 107 13.45 2.55 -9.41
C GLN A 107 12.12 2.44 -10.18
N ASP A 108 10.97 2.46 -9.49
CA ASP A 108 9.65 2.34 -10.11
C ASP A 108 9.00 3.70 -10.41
N VAL A 109 9.67 4.82 -10.12
CA VAL A 109 9.15 6.19 -10.34
C VAL A 109 10.00 7.04 -11.27
N GLN A 110 11.03 6.49 -11.89
CA GLN A 110 11.96 7.20 -12.78
C GLN A 110 11.25 7.79 -14.02
N MET A 111 10.13 7.18 -14.46
CA MET A 111 9.34 7.66 -15.60
C MET A 111 8.73 9.05 -15.38
N PHE A 112 8.61 9.51 -14.13
CA PHE A 112 8.15 10.86 -13.83
C PHE A 112 9.20 11.94 -14.09
N LYS A 113 10.46 11.58 -14.32
CA LYS A 113 11.57 12.49 -14.60
C LYS A 113 11.67 13.66 -13.61
N LYS A 114 11.24 13.41 -12.38
CA LYS A 114 11.20 14.43 -11.32
C LYS A 114 12.57 15.06 -11.12
N GLY A 115 12.60 16.37 -10.85
CA GLY A 115 13.84 17.14 -10.67
C GLY A 115 14.47 17.60 -11.99
N THR A 116 13.82 17.37 -13.13
CA THR A 116 14.31 17.81 -14.45
C THR A 116 13.35 18.78 -15.12
N SER A 117 13.80 19.47 -16.18
CA SER A 117 12.94 20.34 -16.99
C SER A 117 11.86 19.56 -17.76
N GLU A 118 12.01 18.24 -17.87
CA GLU A 118 11.08 17.32 -18.55
C GLU A 118 10.19 16.57 -17.56
N ALA A 119 10.12 17.02 -16.30
CA ALA A 119 9.30 16.38 -15.28
C ALA A 119 7.83 16.26 -15.73
N GLU A 120 7.25 15.11 -15.47
CA GLU A 120 5.91 14.74 -15.90
C GLU A 120 4.86 14.99 -14.79
N GLN A 121 3.62 15.16 -15.18
CA GLN A 121 2.49 15.20 -14.26
C GLN A 121 2.15 13.79 -13.74
N TYR A 122 1.49 13.75 -12.58
CA TYR A 122 1.05 12.51 -11.92
C TYR A 122 -0.47 12.47 -11.89
N THR A 123 -1.09 11.43 -12.39
CA THR A 123 -2.52 11.23 -12.24
C THR A 123 -2.79 10.00 -11.39
N VAL A 124 -3.49 10.20 -10.27
CA VAL A 124 -3.95 9.14 -9.40
C VAL A 124 -5.45 9.00 -9.53
N SER A 125 -5.93 7.79 -9.76
CA SER A 125 -7.36 7.48 -9.79
C SER A 125 -7.68 6.28 -8.92
N PHE A 126 -8.85 6.28 -8.30
CA PHE A 126 -9.31 5.21 -7.42
C PHE A 126 -10.82 5.30 -7.24
N TYR A 127 -11.43 4.21 -6.78
CA TYR A 127 -12.84 4.18 -6.40
C TYR A 127 -12.97 4.21 -4.89
N VAL A 128 -13.89 5.03 -4.39
CA VAL A 128 -14.20 5.14 -2.96
C VAL A 128 -15.69 5.11 -2.69
N LYS A 129 -16.03 4.67 -1.49
CA LYS A 129 -17.38 4.67 -0.92
C LYS A 129 -17.27 4.75 0.60
N GLY A 130 -18.27 5.28 1.25
CA GLY A 130 -18.44 5.25 2.71
C GLY A 130 -19.91 5.06 3.07
N ASN A 131 -20.24 5.05 4.35
CA ASN A 131 -21.62 5.03 4.82
C ASN A 131 -22.21 6.43 4.99
N ALA A 132 -21.39 7.49 4.87
CA ALA A 132 -21.80 8.87 4.90
C ALA A 132 -20.82 9.74 4.09
N SER A 133 -21.26 10.96 3.73
CA SER A 133 -20.41 11.93 3.05
C SER A 133 -19.23 12.34 3.95
N ALA A 134 -18.05 12.41 3.34
CA ALA A 134 -16.82 12.84 4.01
C ALA A 134 -15.87 13.49 3.01
N THR A 135 -14.98 14.35 3.50
CA THR A 135 -13.86 14.92 2.73
C THR A 135 -12.56 14.50 3.37
N TYR A 136 -11.73 13.82 2.60
CA TYR A 136 -10.40 13.36 2.99
C TYR A 136 -9.32 13.94 2.09
N VAL A 137 -8.06 13.63 2.38
CA VAL A 137 -6.90 14.13 1.61
C VAL A 137 -6.07 12.99 1.10
N LEU A 138 -5.63 13.07 -0.16
CA LEU A 138 -4.53 12.28 -0.69
C LEU A 138 -3.31 13.19 -0.85
N GLU A 139 -2.26 12.87 -0.11
CA GLU A 139 -0.96 13.48 -0.23
C GLU A 139 -0.03 12.60 -1.06
N LEU A 140 0.69 13.20 -1.98
CA LEU A 140 1.91 12.64 -2.56
C LEU A 140 3.10 13.21 -1.77
N PHE A 141 3.90 12.32 -1.19
CA PHE A 141 5.04 12.68 -0.36
C PHE A 141 6.32 12.13 -0.98
N ASP A 142 7.20 13.02 -1.37
CA ASP A 142 8.55 12.72 -1.83
C ASP A 142 9.44 12.48 -0.62
N MET A 143 9.85 11.25 -0.42
CA MET A 143 10.62 10.82 0.74
C MET A 143 12.10 11.18 0.62
N ASP A 144 12.65 11.26 -0.60
CA ASP A 144 14.05 11.56 -0.85
C ASP A 144 14.37 13.04 -0.60
N ASN A 145 13.43 13.91 -0.99
CA ASN A 145 13.65 15.37 -0.91
C ASN A 145 12.77 16.06 0.15
N THR A 146 11.98 15.30 0.91
CA THR A 146 11.07 15.82 1.95
C THR A 146 10.13 16.91 1.39
N ARG A 147 9.46 16.60 0.28
CA ARG A 147 8.52 17.49 -0.41
C ARG A 147 7.14 16.86 -0.47
N GLN A 148 6.11 17.71 -0.55
CA GLN A 148 4.72 17.26 -0.54
C GLN A 148 3.84 18.06 -1.49
N ILE A 149 2.75 17.45 -1.91
CA ILE A 149 1.59 18.07 -2.50
C ILE A 149 0.34 17.26 -2.11
N SER A 150 -0.75 17.94 -1.76
CA SER A 150 -1.95 17.30 -1.23
C SER A 150 -3.20 17.77 -1.97
N LYS A 151 -4.18 16.89 -2.16
CA LYS A 151 -5.47 17.24 -2.73
C LYS A 151 -6.60 16.61 -1.93
N THR A 152 -7.68 17.33 -1.77
CA THR A 152 -8.92 16.81 -1.16
C THR A 152 -9.67 15.92 -2.14
N PHE A 153 -10.39 14.93 -1.61
CA PHE A 153 -11.38 14.14 -2.34
C PHE A 153 -12.61 13.89 -1.48
N ASN A 154 -13.74 13.69 -2.14
CA ASN A 154 -15.02 13.45 -1.48
C ASN A 154 -15.38 11.97 -1.53
N VAL A 155 -15.96 11.50 -0.44
CA VAL A 155 -16.57 10.18 -0.29
C VAL A 155 -18.07 10.34 -0.15
N THR A 156 -18.85 9.48 -0.80
CA THR A 156 -20.30 9.42 -0.72
C THR A 156 -20.74 8.01 -0.35
N THR A 157 -22.06 7.80 -0.22
CA THR A 157 -22.63 6.47 0.07
C THR A 157 -22.65 5.54 -1.14
N ASP A 158 -22.40 6.06 -2.32
CA ASP A 158 -22.26 5.29 -3.55
C ASP A 158 -20.81 5.22 -4.00
N TRP A 159 -20.44 4.17 -4.73
CA TRP A 159 -19.13 4.07 -5.35
C TRP A 159 -18.91 5.20 -6.36
N ALA A 160 -17.87 5.98 -6.15
CA ALA A 160 -17.46 7.06 -7.01
C ALA A 160 -15.98 6.90 -7.42
N ARG A 161 -15.68 7.16 -8.69
CA ARG A 161 -14.29 7.25 -9.15
C ARG A 161 -13.76 8.66 -8.89
N VAL A 162 -12.69 8.75 -8.13
CA VAL A 162 -11.92 9.96 -7.89
C VAL A 162 -10.76 10.00 -8.89
N ILE A 163 -10.46 11.18 -9.43
CA ILE A 163 -9.32 11.44 -10.30
C ILE A 163 -8.63 12.71 -9.80
N LEU A 164 -7.34 12.59 -9.46
CA LEU A 164 -6.53 13.69 -8.96
C LEU A 164 -5.27 13.79 -9.81
N THR A 165 -5.10 14.91 -10.51
CA THR A 165 -3.88 15.20 -11.28
C THR A 165 -3.01 16.17 -10.51
N TYR A 166 -1.77 15.82 -10.31
CA TYR A 166 -0.75 16.60 -9.61
C TYR A 166 0.24 17.17 -10.63
N PRO A 167 0.67 18.43 -10.47
CA PRO A 167 1.65 19.03 -11.36
C PRO A 167 2.99 18.30 -11.29
N ALA A 168 3.76 18.44 -12.37
CA ALA A 168 5.16 18.04 -12.39
C ALA A 168 5.97 18.75 -11.30
N ASP A 169 7.01 18.10 -10.78
CA ASP A 169 7.99 18.73 -9.88
C ASP A 169 9.37 18.72 -10.51
N THR A 170 9.87 19.89 -10.84
CA THR A 170 11.21 20.10 -11.40
C THR A 170 12.31 20.21 -10.34
N THR A 171 11.97 20.01 -9.06
CA THR A 171 12.89 20.17 -7.93
C THR A 171 13.12 18.84 -7.21
N GLY A 172 14.39 18.45 -7.07
CA GLY A 172 14.79 17.22 -6.38
C GLY A 172 14.41 15.95 -7.17
N SER A 173 15.38 15.17 -7.57
CA SER A 173 15.19 13.89 -8.25
C SER A 173 14.83 12.78 -7.27
N PHE A 174 14.16 11.75 -7.74
CA PHE A 174 14.05 10.48 -7.04
C PHE A 174 15.34 9.69 -7.19
N ASP A 175 15.73 8.99 -6.12
CA ASP A 175 16.81 8.01 -6.16
C ASP A 175 16.39 6.80 -7.01
N ASP A 176 17.35 6.20 -7.75
CA ASP A 176 17.10 5.00 -8.56
C ASP A 176 17.53 3.76 -7.77
N ASP A 177 16.83 3.48 -6.68
CA ASP A 177 17.13 2.36 -5.80
C ASP A 177 15.86 1.62 -5.35
N ASN A 178 16.02 0.64 -4.44
CA ASN A 178 14.92 -0.14 -3.88
C ASN A 178 14.33 0.45 -2.59
N ALA A 179 14.76 1.65 -2.15
CA ALA A 179 14.14 2.36 -1.04
C ALA A 179 12.82 3.01 -1.50
N SER A 180 12.06 3.52 -0.55
CA SER A 180 10.80 4.23 -0.86
C SER A 180 11.11 5.68 -1.18
N SER A 181 10.85 6.11 -2.42
CA SER A 181 11.03 7.49 -2.87
C SER A 181 9.72 8.28 -2.94
N LEU A 182 8.60 7.62 -3.25
CA LEU A 182 7.29 8.27 -3.31
C LEU A 182 6.28 7.52 -2.45
N ALA A 183 5.54 8.26 -1.61
CA ALA A 183 4.44 7.73 -0.85
C ALA A 183 3.10 8.39 -1.22
N LEU A 184 2.04 7.60 -1.22
CA LEU A 184 0.66 8.04 -1.27
C LEU A 184 0.09 7.90 0.14
N PHE A 185 -0.31 9.01 0.76
CA PHE A 185 -0.87 9.06 2.09
C PHE A 185 -2.32 9.55 2.06
N PHE A 186 -3.25 8.65 2.27
CA PHE A 186 -4.67 8.98 2.43
C PHE A 186 -4.91 9.35 3.89
N PHE A 187 -4.99 10.63 4.18
CA PHE A 187 -5.33 11.14 5.52
C PHE A 187 -6.83 11.00 5.73
N LEU A 188 -7.23 10.07 6.58
CA LEU A 188 -8.62 9.83 6.98
C LEU A 188 -8.95 10.48 8.33
N HIS A 189 -7.92 10.86 9.08
CA HIS A 189 -8.02 11.61 10.32
C HIS A 189 -6.73 12.40 10.54
N ALA A 190 -6.86 13.63 11.04
CA ALA A 190 -5.71 14.48 11.37
C ALA A 190 -6.07 15.53 12.43
N GLY A 191 -5.17 15.72 13.39
CA GLY A 191 -5.24 16.75 14.40
C GLY A 191 -4.70 18.12 13.90
N SER A 192 -4.74 19.13 14.78
CA SER A 192 -4.45 20.51 14.41
C SER A 192 -3.01 20.77 13.93
N THR A 193 -2.06 19.94 14.28
CA THR A 193 -0.69 20.00 13.71
C THR A 193 -0.69 19.92 12.19
N TYR A 194 -1.66 19.19 11.60
CA TYR A 194 -1.74 18.93 10.16
C TYR A 194 -2.85 19.71 9.46
N THR A 195 -3.80 20.28 10.22
CA THR A 195 -5.00 20.94 9.69
C THR A 195 -5.03 22.45 9.90
N SER A 196 -4.05 23.03 10.60
CA SER A 196 -4.07 24.44 10.99
C SER A 196 -3.68 25.42 9.89
N GLY A 197 -3.04 24.94 8.82
CA GLY A 197 -2.62 25.77 7.68
C GLY A 197 -3.56 25.61 6.48
N THR A 198 -3.10 26.15 5.35
CA THR A 198 -3.75 25.97 4.05
C THR A 198 -3.17 24.76 3.35
N ILE A 199 -4.01 23.89 2.84
CA ILE A 199 -3.59 22.69 2.09
C ILE A 199 -2.71 23.10 0.91
N ASN A 200 -1.58 22.42 0.76
CA ASN A 200 -0.68 22.65 -0.37
C ASN A 200 -1.14 21.83 -1.59
N SER A 201 -2.01 22.41 -2.42
CA SER A 201 -2.70 21.68 -3.51
C SER A 201 -2.31 22.10 -4.93
N SER A 202 -1.56 23.19 -5.09
CA SER A 202 -1.27 23.78 -6.40
C SER A 202 0.13 23.48 -6.93
N ALA A 203 1.11 23.30 -6.05
CA ALA A 203 2.50 23.05 -6.40
C ALA A 203 3.20 22.20 -5.34
N TRP A 204 4.24 21.48 -5.74
CA TRP A 204 5.11 20.81 -4.80
C TRP A 204 5.87 21.80 -3.94
N ALA A 205 5.97 21.54 -2.65
CA ALA A 205 6.70 22.39 -1.70
C ALA A 205 7.45 21.56 -0.67
N ALA A 206 8.41 22.15 0.01
CA ALA A 206 9.02 21.57 1.19
C ALA A 206 7.94 21.24 2.23
N THR A 207 8.11 20.14 2.94
CA THR A 207 7.13 19.66 3.91
C THR A 207 6.88 20.69 5.01
N ASN A 208 5.62 21.03 5.19
CA ASN A 208 5.11 21.78 6.33
C ASN A 208 3.89 21.05 6.87
N ASN A 209 3.98 20.52 8.07
CA ASN A 209 2.92 19.73 8.66
C ASN A 209 1.56 20.44 8.66
N ALA A 210 1.52 21.75 8.96
CA ALA A 210 0.27 22.51 8.99
C ALA A 210 -0.48 22.52 7.63
N ASN A 211 0.24 22.35 6.53
CA ASN A 211 -0.27 22.45 5.15
C ASN A 211 -0.52 21.07 4.50
N ARG A 212 -0.34 19.96 5.23
CA ARG A 212 -0.49 18.61 4.67
C ARG A 212 -1.95 18.25 4.43
N VAL A 213 -2.84 18.60 5.34
CA VAL A 213 -4.26 18.26 5.29
C VAL A 213 -5.14 19.50 5.10
N GLY A 214 -4.81 20.60 5.81
CA GLY A 214 -5.61 21.82 5.79
C GLY A 214 -6.95 21.66 6.54
N SER A 215 -7.68 22.75 6.66
CA SER A 215 -8.98 22.80 7.38
C SER A 215 -10.12 22.20 6.55
N GLY A 216 -11.21 21.79 7.21
CA GLY A 216 -12.46 21.36 6.56
C GLY A 216 -12.48 19.88 6.15
N THR A 217 -11.51 19.07 6.57
CA THR A 217 -11.53 17.62 6.38
C THR A 217 -12.34 16.92 7.46
N THR A 218 -12.92 15.78 7.09
CA THR A 218 -13.69 14.95 8.02
C THR A 218 -12.76 14.00 8.77
N SER A 219 -13.04 13.76 10.06
CA SER A 219 -12.40 12.63 10.76
C SER A 219 -13.15 11.34 10.48
N ILE A 220 -12.44 10.26 10.14
CA ILE A 220 -13.07 8.93 10.05
C ILE A 220 -13.59 8.47 11.43
N PHE A 221 -13.05 9.01 12.51
CA PHE A 221 -13.43 8.66 13.90
C PHE A 221 -14.53 9.55 14.47
N ASP A 222 -15.26 10.31 13.63
CA ASP A 222 -16.40 11.12 14.07
C ASP A 222 -17.61 10.28 14.53
N SER A 223 -17.66 9.00 14.16
CA SER A 223 -18.69 8.03 14.56
C SER A 223 -18.13 6.62 14.63
N THR A 224 -18.65 5.78 15.54
CA THR A 224 -18.36 4.34 15.61
C THR A 224 -18.88 3.55 14.41
N ASP A 225 -19.81 4.12 13.64
CA ASP A 225 -20.39 3.46 12.47
C ASP A 225 -19.72 3.89 11.16
N ARG A 226 -18.68 4.74 11.24
CA ARG A 226 -18.03 5.27 10.04
C ARG A 226 -17.31 4.17 9.30
N THR A 227 -17.56 4.08 7.98
CA THR A 227 -16.85 3.17 7.09
C THR A 227 -16.21 3.93 5.93
N PHE A 228 -15.09 3.39 5.45
CA PHE A 228 -14.40 3.85 4.26
C PHE A 228 -13.97 2.64 3.42
N PHE A 229 -14.28 2.67 2.13
CA PHE A 229 -13.90 1.63 1.18
C PHE A 229 -13.06 2.25 0.06
N ILE A 230 -12.02 1.54 -0.39
CA ILE A 230 -11.20 1.93 -1.53
C ILE A 230 -10.82 0.73 -2.36
N THR A 231 -10.84 0.88 -3.69
CA THR A 231 -10.31 -0.09 -4.66
C THR A 231 -9.95 0.58 -5.98
N GLY A 232 -9.33 -0.16 -6.89
CA GLY A 232 -8.98 0.35 -8.21
C GLY A 232 -7.97 1.50 -8.17
N LEU A 233 -7.04 1.47 -7.20
CA LEU A 233 -5.99 2.48 -7.09
C LEU A 233 -5.01 2.34 -8.25
N GLN A 234 -4.87 3.40 -9.02
CA GLN A 234 -3.99 3.50 -10.17
C GLN A 234 -3.26 4.83 -10.17
N MET A 235 -1.96 4.79 -10.46
CA MET A 235 -1.13 5.98 -10.63
C MET A 235 -0.40 5.90 -11.97
N GLU A 236 -0.50 6.96 -12.74
CA GLU A 236 -0.06 7.05 -14.13
C GLU A 236 0.72 8.34 -14.37
N VAL A 237 1.63 8.30 -15.35
CA VAL A 237 2.26 9.50 -15.91
C VAL A 237 1.25 10.26 -16.78
N GLY A 238 1.29 11.59 -16.70
CA GLY A 238 0.45 12.47 -17.52
C GLY A 238 -0.78 13.00 -16.79
N SER A 239 -1.63 13.69 -17.53
CA SER A 239 -2.79 14.43 -17.00
C SER A 239 -4.12 13.70 -17.09
N THR A 240 -4.14 12.51 -17.70
CA THR A 240 -5.38 11.78 -18.01
C THR A 240 -5.43 10.45 -17.27
N ALA A 241 -6.52 10.22 -16.53
CA ALA A 241 -6.80 8.93 -15.93
C ALA A 241 -7.41 7.97 -16.96
N THR A 242 -6.69 6.90 -17.29
CA THR A 242 -7.20 5.83 -18.15
C THR A 242 -8.13 4.86 -17.40
N PRO A 243 -8.87 3.97 -18.06
CA PRO A 243 -9.52 2.86 -17.39
C PRO A 243 -8.52 2.04 -16.56
N PHE A 244 -8.98 1.48 -15.44
CA PHE A 244 -8.12 0.69 -14.56
C PHE A 244 -7.43 -0.45 -15.31
N GLU A 245 -6.13 -0.57 -15.13
CA GLU A 245 -5.31 -1.63 -15.72
C GLU A 245 -5.38 -2.89 -14.87
N HIS A 246 -6.23 -3.85 -15.28
CA HIS A 246 -6.30 -5.14 -14.63
C HIS A 246 -5.11 -6.02 -15.01
N ARG A 247 -4.47 -6.61 -14.02
CA ARG A 247 -3.45 -7.66 -14.17
C ARG A 247 -4.04 -9.01 -13.80
N SER A 248 -3.45 -10.09 -14.30
CA SER A 248 -3.83 -11.42 -13.83
C SER A 248 -3.48 -11.60 -12.36
N PHE A 249 -4.24 -12.40 -11.63
CA PHE A 249 -3.96 -12.66 -10.20
C PHE A 249 -2.53 -13.18 -9.97
N GLY A 250 -2.05 -14.09 -10.82
CA GLY A 250 -0.69 -14.64 -10.71
C GLY A 250 0.40 -13.59 -10.88
N GLU A 251 0.23 -12.65 -11.81
CA GLU A 251 1.14 -11.53 -12.00
C GLU A 251 1.12 -10.59 -10.80
N GLU A 252 -0.06 -10.21 -10.31
CA GLU A 252 -0.20 -9.35 -9.15
C GLU A 252 0.40 -9.98 -7.88
N LEU A 253 0.18 -11.30 -7.69
CA LEU A 253 0.77 -12.04 -6.58
C LEU A 253 2.31 -12.03 -6.63
N GLN A 254 2.92 -12.25 -7.79
CA GLN A 254 4.39 -12.20 -7.95
C GLN A 254 4.95 -10.83 -7.60
N LEU A 255 4.27 -9.75 -8.01
CA LEU A 255 4.66 -8.38 -7.66
C LEU A 255 4.58 -8.15 -6.14
N CYS A 256 3.54 -8.67 -5.48
CA CYS A 256 3.39 -8.61 -4.03
C CYS A 256 4.47 -9.43 -3.31
N GLN A 257 4.84 -10.59 -3.83
CA GLN A 257 5.84 -11.48 -3.24
C GLN A 257 7.25 -10.88 -3.20
N ARG A 258 7.55 -9.85 -3.98
CA ARG A 258 8.79 -9.06 -3.84
C ARG A 258 8.89 -8.39 -2.46
N TYR A 259 7.76 -8.13 -1.78
CA TYR A 259 7.69 -7.41 -0.50
C TYR A 259 7.32 -8.29 0.68
N TYR A 260 6.56 -9.33 0.42
CA TYR A 260 6.17 -10.30 1.43
C TYR A 260 5.88 -11.66 0.78
N TYR A 261 6.46 -12.69 1.34
CA TYR A 261 6.22 -14.06 0.93
C TYR A 261 5.89 -14.92 2.14
N GLU A 262 4.77 -15.61 2.10
CA GLU A 262 4.34 -16.59 3.09
C GLU A 262 4.28 -17.97 2.45
N ARG A 263 4.90 -18.95 3.09
CA ARG A 263 4.96 -20.33 2.55
C ARG A 263 3.91 -21.25 3.15
N CYS A 264 3.41 -20.95 4.35
CA CYS A 264 2.38 -21.74 5.00
C CYS A 264 1.12 -20.91 5.11
N GLY A 265 0.04 -21.35 4.47
CA GLY A 265 -1.21 -20.61 4.42
C GLY A 265 -1.76 -20.28 5.81
N SER A 266 -2.22 -19.06 5.98
CA SER A 266 -3.00 -18.63 7.13
C SER A 266 -4.30 -19.44 7.20
N GLY A 267 -4.64 -19.96 8.37
CA GLY A 267 -5.95 -20.57 8.62
C GLY A 267 -5.95 -21.99 9.11
N THR A 268 -4.86 -22.71 8.99
CA THR A 268 -4.68 -23.95 9.75
C THR A 268 -3.90 -23.61 11.01
N ALA A 269 -4.50 -23.85 12.17
CA ALA A 269 -3.77 -23.78 13.44
C ALA A 269 -2.48 -24.59 13.26
N LEU A 270 -1.33 -23.92 13.36
CA LEU A 270 -0.03 -24.56 13.28
C LEU A 270 0.00 -25.66 14.34
N GLY A 271 0.13 -26.90 13.92
CA GLY A 271 0.05 -28.08 14.77
C GLY A 271 -0.91 -29.18 14.30
N VAL A 272 -1.69 -28.95 13.23
CA VAL A 272 -2.69 -29.93 12.76
C VAL A 272 -2.22 -30.68 11.51
N ASP A 273 -1.22 -30.19 10.78
CA ASP A 273 -0.61 -30.94 9.68
C ASP A 273 0.92 -31.00 9.85
N PRO A 274 1.46 -32.09 10.41
CA PRO A 274 2.89 -32.23 10.71
C PRO A 274 3.78 -32.43 9.47
N TYR A 275 3.24 -32.37 8.25
CA TYR A 275 3.95 -32.84 7.06
C TYR A 275 4.26 -31.73 6.01
N HIS A 276 4.12 -30.45 6.35
CA HIS A 276 4.56 -29.39 5.45
C HIS A 276 6.08 -29.23 5.45
N TRP A 277 6.72 -29.68 4.37
CA TRP A 277 8.14 -29.44 4.13
C TRP A 277 8.36 -27.97 3.80
N VAL A 278 8.97 -27.24 4.73
CA VAL A 278 9.28 -25.82 4.53
C VAL A 278 10.54 -25.66 3.68
N MET A 279 11.55 -26.49 3.92
CA MET A 279 12.80 -26.49 3.18
C MET A 279 13.45 -27.89 3.18
N ASN A 280 14.27 -28.16 2.19
CA ASN A 280 15.20 -29.30 2.18
C ASN A 280 16.57 -28.79 2.64
N GLY A 281 17.28 -29.59 3.42
CA GLY A 281 18.58 -29.21 3.95
C GLY A 281 19.45 -30.40 4.33
N ILE A 282 20.64 -30.11 4.77
CA ILE A 282 21.58 -31.09 5.29
C ILE A 282 21.81 -30.85 6.78
N ALA A 283 22.05 -31.91 7.54
CA ALA A 283 22.61 -31.81 8.88
C ALA A 283 24.08 -31.47 8.75
N TYR A 284 24.48 -30.25 9.09
CA TYR A 284 25.86 -29.82 9.07
C TYR A 284 26.66 -30.47 10.21
N ASN A 285 26.04 -30.60 11.37
CA ASN A 285 26.55 -31.32 12.53
C ASN A 285 25.36 -31.77 13.42
N THR A 286 25.65 -32.25 14.62
CA THR A 286 24.64 -32.77 15.55
C THR A 286 23.68 -31.70 16.05
N THR A 287 24.00 -30.40 15.95
CA THR A 287 23.24 -29.30 16.47
C THR A 287 22.78 -28.33 15.40
N LEU A 288 23.36 -28.34 14.21
CA LEU A 288 23.09 -27.40 13.13
C LEU A 288 22.63 -28.13 11.86
N GLY A 289 21.44 -27.75 11.37
CA GLY A 289 20.96 -28.08 10.02
C GLY A 289 20.96 -26.81 9.15
N ILE A 290 21.37 -26.96 7.90
CA ILE A 290 21.38 -25.89 6.89
C ILE A 290 20.45 -26.29 5.77
N GLY A 291 19.51 -25.42 5.41
CA GLY A 291 18.57 -25.65 4.31
C GLY A 291 18.39 -24.40 3.45
N GLY A 292 18.06 -24.60 2.18
CA GLY A 292 17.74 -23.52 1.24
C GLY A 292 16.23 -23.32 1.10
N LEU A 293 15.80 -22.09 1.16
CA LEU A 293 14.46 -21.65 0.81
C LEU A 293 14.54 -20.78 -0.44
N ALA A 294 13.99 -21.28 -1.56
CA ALA A 294 13.89 -20.46 -2.76
C ALA A 294 12.69 -19.51 -2.65
N PHE A 295 12.93 -18.22 -2.85
CA PHE A 295 11.86 -17.24 -3.03
C PHE A 295 11.33 -17.32 -4.47
N PRO A 296 10.02 -17.12 -4.68
CA PRO A 296 9.41 -17.18 -6.02
C PRO A 296 9.88 -16.03 -6.93
N VAL A 297 10.30 -14.92 -6.31
CA VAL A 297 10.86 -13.72 -6.97
C VAL A 297 11.96 -13.13 -6.11
N ASN A 298 12.81 -12.29 -6.69
CA ASN A 298 13.82 -11.56 -5.93
C ASN A 298 13.14 -10.61 -4.94
N MET A 299 13.46 -10.77 -3.66
CA MET A 299 12.96 -9.88 -2.60
C MET A 299 13.54 -8.47 -2.77
N ARG A 300 12.79 -7.45 -2.36
CA ARG A 300 13.21 -6.05 -2.40
C ARG A 300 14.50 -5.79 -1.61
N ALA A 301 14.62 -6.42 -0.48
CA ALA A 301 15.79 -6.36 0.41
C ALA A 301 15.89 -7.70 1.15
N THR A 302 16.98 -7.92 1.88
CA THR A 302 17.09 -9.08 2.78
C THR A 302 15.85 -9.16 3.67
N PRO A 303 15.04 -10.23 3.57
CA PRO A 303 13.78 -10.29 4.31
C PRO A 303 14.03 -10.54 5.79
N THR A 304 13.15 -9.98 6.63
CA THR A 304 13.07 -10.38 8.03
C THR A 304 12.25 -11.67 8.13
N LEU A 305 12.81 -12.69 8.78
CA LEU A 305 12.13 -13.97 8.99
C LEU A 305 11.09 -13.82 10.11
N GLY A 306 9.84 -14.04 9.76
CA GLY A 306 8.77 -14.26 10.73
C GLY A 306 8.40 -15.74 10.82
N TYR A 307 8.21 -16.26 12.02
CA TYR A 307 7.70 -17.61 12.25
C TYR A 307 6.84 -17.65 13.53
N SER A 308 5.90 -18.57 13.59
CA SER A 308 4.92 -18.66 14.68
C SER A 308 5.56 -19.06 16.02
N ALA A 309 6.39 -20.09 16.04
CA ALA A 309 7.20 -20.52 17.18
C ALA A 309 8.28 -21.50 16.71
N VAL A 310 9.43 -21.47 17.34
CA VAL A 310 10.55 -22.39 16.99
C VAL A 310 10.15 -23.85 17.21
N GLY A 311 9.37 -24.16 18.23
CA GLY A 311 8.89 -25.51 18.53
C GLY A 311 7.93 -26.09 17.48
N HIS A 312 7.44 -25.27 16.52
CA HIS A 312 6.63 -25.76 15.40
C HIS A 312 7.49 -26.34 14.25
N PHE A 313 8.79 -26.18 14.32
CA PHE A 313 9.72 -26.72 13.32
C PHE A 313 10.36 -27.99 13.87
N GLN A 314 10.46 -28.99 13.01
CA GLN A 314 11.13 -30.24 13.30
C GLN A 314 12.17 -30.53 12.24
N LYS A 315 13.33 -30.95 12.67
CA LYS A 315 14.34 -31.54 11.81
C LYS A 315 14.02 -33.02 11.68
N ASN A 316 13.63 -33.46 10.52
CA ASN A 316 13.37 -34.88 10.27
C ASN A 316 14.59 -35.52 9.61
N SER A 317 15.32 -36.32 10.38
CA SER A 317 16.44 -37.11 9.89
C SER A 317 16.21 -38.59 10.25
N ALA A 318 16.29 -39.45 9.25
CA ALA A 318 16.19 -40.92 9.42
C ALA A 318 14.93 -41.36 10.22
N GLY A 319 13.77 -40.69 10.02
CA GLY A 319 12.51 -41.06 10.65
C GLY A 319 12.32 -40.62 12.10
N ARG A 320 13.21 -39.76 12.61
CA ARG A 320 13.07 -39.11 13.92
C ARG A 320 12.95 -37.61 13.75
N GLY A 321 11.95 -37.02 14.40
CA GLY A 321 11.78 -35.56 14.50
C GLY A 321 12.53 -35.04 15.71
N ASP A 322 13.57 -34.21 15.47
CA ASP A 322 14.26 -33.47 16.51
C ASP A 322 13.72 -32.04 16.56
N ALA A 323 13.53 -31.49 17.75
CA ALA A 323 13.10 -30.12 17.92
C ALA A 323 14.15 -29.12 17.41
N VAL A 324 13.68 -28.11 16.70
CA VAL A 324 14.50 -26.94 16.31
C VAL A 324 14.46 -25.94 17.48
N THR A 325 15.62 -25.44 17.88
CA THR A 325 15.75 -24.49 18.99
C THR A 325 16.00 -23.05 18.53
N ALA A 326 16.46 -22.84 17.29
CA ALA A 326 16.62 -21.53 16.67
C ALA A 326 16.54 -21.64 15.16
N ILE A 327 16.03 -20.60 14.52
CA ILE A 327 16.02 -20.42 13.07
C ILE A 327 16.64 -19.07 12.74
N ASN A 328 17.64 -19.07 11.87
CA ASN A 328 18.28 -17.85 11.41
C ASN A 328 18.31 -17.83 9.88
N LEU A 329 18.14 -16.65 9.29
CA LEU A 329 18.45 -16.43 7.88
C LEU A 329 19.93 -16.09 7.75
N TYR A 330 20.59 -16.76 6.81
CA TYR A 330 21.89 -16.36 6.32
C TYR A 330 21.70 -15.93 4.87
N ASP A 331 22.01 -14.66 4.55
CA ASP A 331 22.24 -14.29 3.17
C ASP A 331 23.68 -14.74 2.83
N GLY A 332 23.79 -15.60 1.84
CA GLY A 332 25.08 -16.01 1.32
C GLY A 332 25.69 -14.81 0.58
N THR A 333 26.56 -14.06 1.25
CA THR A 333 27.51 -13.16 0.60
C THR A 333 28.72 -13.96 0.12
#